data_0c907251247b384c8c526083640b9d4a
#
_entry.id   0c907251247b384c8c526083640b9d4a
#
_cell.length_a   1.000
_cell.length_b   1.000
_cell.length_c   1.000
_cell.angle_alpha   90.00
_cell.angle_beta   90.00
_cell.angle_gamma   90.00
#
_symmetry.space_group_name_H-M   'P 1'
#
loop_
_entity.id
_entity.type
_entity.pdbx_description
1 polymer ?
#
loop_
_entity_poly.entity_id
_entity_poly.type
_entity_poly.pdbx_seq_one_letter_code
_entity_poly.pdbx_strand_id
1 'polypeptide(L)'
;MNDHLTVISESTLPEVEKHRAVALATHYPAQWEKFDGEVVGAEIPVAVELPGTDWTFVGKIDLLCRDPRGLVMVEHKTRSAADISQPWDPYYQKLSFDAQISAYHLAQYALGDPIERTIYDVIKKITTKPKAIPMGTEGCVGSRSDMMEHGTYYKGPVSPEIVMEPPARETPDLYANRISYDVRIDPRKYFHQYSLIHRNRRQMADCAKQLTQICESIDRAQLDRAWYQNTSNCFSYGSKCEYFDLCLGISEPEDEEKWRERKGSSLSGSRSISHSKATCFQSCRRKYYWRYVKKIEPVKPDSAALHFGSVFHEALETYWANRKGGDDGASKE
;
A
#
# COMPACT_ATOMS: atom_id res chain seq x y z
N MET A 1 -24.98 0.85 -1.19
CA MET A 1 -23.92 0.85 -0.15
C MET A 1 -22.62 0.88 -0.91
N ASN A 2 -21.68 1.70 -0.53
CA ASN A 2 -20.43 1.79 -1.28
C ASN A 2 -19.61 0.50 -1.04
N ASP A 3 -19.56 -0.40 -2.02
CA ASP A 3 -18.97 -1.74 -1.90
C ASP A 3 -17.54 -1.73 -1.36
N HIS A 4 -16.75 -0.71 -1.68
CA HIS A 4 -15.38 -0.56 -1.16
C HIS A 4 -15.32 -0.30 0.36
N LEU A 5 -16.36 0.29 0.97
CA LEU A 5 -16.45 0.45 2.43
C LEU A 5 -16.85 -0.87 3.09
N THR A 6 -17.61 -1.72 2.39
CA THR A 6 -17.98 -3.06 2.86
C THR A 6 -16.75 -3.93 3.04
N VAL A 7 -15.80 -3.91 2.08
CA VAL A 7 -14.51 -4.61 2.18
C VAL A 7 -13.78 -4.30 3.48
N ILE A 8 -13.75 -3.00 3.86
CA ILE A 8 -13.08 -2.58 5.10
C ILE A 8 -13.85 -3.05 6.33
N SER A 9 -15.18 -2.91 6.34
CA SER A 9 -16.01 -3.25 7.51
C SER A 9 -16.01 -4.75 7.81
N GLU A 10 -15.97 -5.58 6.78
CA GLU A 10 -15.92 -7.05 6.89
C GLU A 10 -14.51 -7.59 7.15
N SER A 11 -13.47 -6.77 7.02
CA SER A 11 -12.08 -7.18 7.24
C SER A 11 -11.80 -7.60 8.69
N THR A 12 -10.69 -8.26 8.90
CA THR A 12 -10.18 -8.66 10.24
C THR A 12 -9.32 -7.58 10.91
N LEU A 13 -9.37 -6.34 10.41
CA LEU A 13 -8.68 -5.21 11.03
C LEU A 13 -9.21 -4.95 12.46
N PRO A 14 -8.33 -4.53 13.39
CA PRO A 14 -8.79 -4.01 14.68
C PRO A 14 -9.76 -2.84 14.49
N GLU A 15 -10.73 -2.69 15.37
CA GLU A 15 -11.82 -1.71 15.23
C GLU A 15 -11.33 -0.27 14.98
N VAL A 16 -10.32 0.17 15.72
CA VAL A 16 -9.69 1.49 15.52
C VAL A 16 -9.08 1.64 14.12
N GLU A 17 -8.49 0.59 13.58
CA GLU A 17 -7.93 0.60 12.23
C GLU A 17 -9.02 0.57 11.15
N LYS A 18 -10.15 -0.12 11.40
CA LYS A 18 -11.32 -0.06 10.52
C LYS A 18 -11.86 1.36 10.41
N HIS A 19 -12.07 2.04 11.54
CA HIS A 19 -12.55 3.44 11.55
C HIS A 19 -11.61 4.36 10.77
N ARG A 20 -10.29 4.18 10.92
CA ARG A 20 -9.27 4.94 10.15
C ARG A 20 -9.37 4.68 8.66
N ALA A 21 -9.49 3.42 8.27
CA ALA A 21 -9.60 3.03 6.88
C ALA A 21 -10.91 3.54 6.26
N VAL A 22 -12.04 3.40 6.97
CA VAL A 22 -13.34 3.92 6.51
C VAL A 22 -13.31 5.44 6.33
N ALA A 23 -12.74 6.18 7.29
CA ALA A 23 -12.63 7.64 7.19
C ALA A 23 -11.84 8.07 5.95
N LEU A 24 -10.72 7.39 5.65
CA LEU A 24 -9.93 7.67 4.44
C LEU A 24 -10.68 7.26 3.16
N ALA A 25 -11.26 6.07 3.13
CA ALA A 25 -11.95 5.55 1.94
C ALA A 25 -13.21 6.35 1.59
N THR A 26 -13.93 6.88 2.59
CA THR A 26 -15.10 7.74 2.39
C THR A 26 -14.75 9.05 1.65
N HIS A 27 -13.58 9.63 1.95
CA HIS A 27 -13.17 10.91 1.37
C HIS A 27 -12.19 10.77 0.20
N TYR A 28 -11.75 9.55 -0.11
CA TYR A 28 -10.85 9.26 -1.23
C TYR A 28 -11.44 9.64 -2.61
N PRO A 29 -12.72 9.35 -2.94
CA PRO A 29 -13.30 9.68 -4.24
C PRO A 29 -13.17 11.14 -4.63
N ALA A 30 -13.32 12.05 -3.68
CA ALA A 30 -13.22 13.51 -3.92
C ALA A 30 -11.85 13.95 -4.45
N GLN A 31 -10.78 13.14 -4.23
CA GLN A 31 -9.44 13.45 -4.74
C GLN A 31 -9.33 13.21 -6.25
N TRP A 32 -10.28 12.46 -6.83
CA TRP A 32 -10.29 12.04 -8.22
C TRP A 32 -11.42 12.65 -9.05
N GLU A 33 -12.19 13.58 -8.50
CA GLU A 33 -13.30 14.23 -9.21
C GLU A 33 -12.83 15.01 -10.46
N LYS A 34 -11.61 15.55 -10.43
CA LYS A 34 -11.03 16.32 -11.54
C LYS A 34 -10.22 15.47 -12.52
N PHE A 35 -10.11 14.18 -12.27
CA PHE A 35 -9.42 13.26 -13.18
C PHE A 35 -10.38 12.84 -14.29
N ASP A 36 -10.06 13.21 -15.52
CA ASP A 36 -10.87 13.00 -16.74
C ASP A 36 -10.52 11.69 -17.48
N GLY A 37 -9.76 10.81 -16.85
CA GLY A 37 -9.35 9.55 -17.45
C GLY A 37 -10.37 8.43 -17.24
N GLU A 38 -10.52 7.60 -18.26
CA GLU A 38 -11.32 6.36 -18.21
C GLU A 38 -10.51 5.24 -17.54
N VAL A 39 -11.18 4.42 -16.72
CA VAL A 39 -10.55 3.27 -16.06
C VAL A 39 -10.39 2.13 -17.06
N VAL A 40 -9.15 1.76 -17.37
CA VAL A 40 -8.81 0.59 -18.16
C VAL A 40 -8.96 -0.68 -17.33
N GLY A 41 -8.50 -0.66 -16.08
CA GLY A 41 -8.69 -1.72 -15.10
C GLY A 41 -7.86 -1.52 -13.85
N ALA A 42 -8.30 -2.19 -12.78
CA ALA A 42 -7.59 -2.28 -11.50
C ALA A 42 -6.90 -3.65 -11.35
N GLU A 43 -5.80 -3.71 -10.60
CA GLU A 43 -5.04 -4.92 -10.28
C GLU A 43 -4.67 -5.76 -11.54
N ILE A 44 -4.20 -5.05 -12.59
CA ILE A 44 -3.95 -5.65 -13.91
C ILE A 44 -2.67 -6.48 -13.88
N PRO A 45 -2.76 -7.81 -14.14
CA PRO A 45 -1.58 -8.64 -14.26
C PRO A 45 -0.79 -8.31 -15.52
N VAL A 46 0.53 -8.25 -15.39
CA VAL A 46 1.45 -8.11 -16.51
C VAL A 46 2.46 -9.25 -16.49
N ALA A 47 2.76 -9.79 -17.67
CA ALA A 47 3.76 -10.82 -17.87
C ALA A 47 4.49 -10.53 -19.19
N VAL A 48 5.83 -10.40 -19.13
CA VAL A 48 6.66 -10.06 -20.29
C VAL A 48 7.96 -10.86 -20.23
N GLU A 49 8.30 -11.51 -21.33
CA GLU A 49 9.57 -12.22 -21.47
C GLU A 49 10.76 -11.24 -21.42
N LEU A 50 11.78 -11.61 -20.64
CA LEU A 50 13.01 -10.82 -20.58
C LEU A 50 13.94 -11.20 -21.73
N PRO A 51 14.39 -10.24 -22.53
CA PRO A 51 15.19 -10.52 -23.71
C PRO A 51 16.44 -11.36 -23.43
N GLY A 52 16.66 -12.41 -24.21
CA GLY A 52 17.84 -13.28 -24.13
C GLY A 52 17.85 -14.22 -22.91
N THR A 53 16.75 -14.41 -22.24
CA THR A 53 16.59 -15.34 -21.10
C THR A 53 15.29 -16.14 -21.23
N ASP A 54 15.18 -17.23 -20.45
CA ASP A 54 13.92 -17.98 -20.28
C ASP A 54 13.09 -17.42 -19.10
N TRP A 55 13.40 -16.21 -18.65
CA TRP A 55 12.71 -15.58 -17.52
C TRP A 55 11.60 -14.66 -18.00
N THR A 56 10.48 -14.69 -17.28
CA THR A 56 9.34 -13.81 -17.49
C THR A 56 9.27 -12.80 -16.33
N PHE A 57 9.29 -11.51 -16.63
CA PHE A 57 8.90 -10.51 -15.64
C PHE A 57 7.40 -10.60 -15.41
N VAL A 58 6.99 -10.67 -14.15
CA VAL A 58 5.59 -10.70 -13.75
C VAL A 58 5.32 -9.63 -12.70
N GLY A 59 4.16 -9.01 -12.79
CA GLY A 59 3.72 -8.00 -11.84
C GLY A 59 2.22 -7.80 -11.90
N LYS A 60 1.74 -6.92 -11.05
CA LYS A 60 0.34 -6.50 -11.01
C LYS A 60 0.32 -5.00 -10.81
N ILE A 61 -0.27 -4.29 -11.76
CA ILE A 61 -0.39 -2.83 -11.74
C ILE A 61 -1.66 -2.48 -10.99
N ASP A 62 -1.56 -1.64 -9.97
CA ASP A 62 -2.68 -1.29 -9.09
C ASP A 62 -3.85 -0.72 -9.89
N LEU A 63 -3.60 0.25 -10.81
CA LEU A 63 -4.63 0.85 -11.64
C LEU A 63 -4.04 1.37 -12.96
N LEU A 64 -4.72 1.08 -14.06
CA LEU A 64 -4.50 1.74 -15.35
C LEU A 64 -5.72 2.54 -15.75
N CYS A 65 -5.48 3.76 -16.19
CA CYS A 65 -6.46 4.65 -16.75
C CYS A 65 -5.98 5.16 -18.13
N ARG A 66 -6.87 5.72 -18.91
CA ARG A 66 -6.54 6.38 -20.17
C ARG A 66 -7.12 7.79 -20.17
N ASP A 67 -6.27 8.77 -20.33
CA ASP A 67 -6.68 10.16 -20.52
C ASP A 67 -6.34 10.64 -21.96
N PRO A 68 -6.68 11.89 -22.34
CA PRO A 68 -6.38 12.39 -23.69
C PRO A 68 -4.89 12.39 -24.08
N ARG A 69 -3.97 12.27 -23.11
CA ARG A 69 -2.51 12.22 -23.35
C ARG A 69 -2.00 10.80 -23.53
N GLY A 70 -2.73 9.79 -23.09
CA GLY A 70 -2.34 8.39 -23.24
C GLY A 70 -2.62 7.55 -22.00
N LEU A 71 -1.94 6.39 -21.89
CA LEU A 71 -2.10 5.47 -20.78
C LEU A 71 -1.45 6.02 -19.51
N VAL A 72 -2.19 5.99 -18.43
CA VAL A 72 -1.78 6.47 -17.10
C VAL A 72 -1.76 5.31 -16.13
N MET A 73 -0.62 5.05 -15.53
CA MET A 73 -0.52 4.14 -14.40
C MET A 73 -0.73 4.90 -13.10
N VAL A 74 -1.52 4.35 -12.20
CA VAL A 74 -1.63 4.84 -10.82
C VAL A 74 -1.08 3.76 -9.90
N GLU A 75 -0.13 4.15 -9.06
CA GLU A 75 0.48 3.29 -8.04
C GLU A 75 0.06 3.80 -6.67
N HIS A 76 -0.71 3.00 -5.95
CA HIS A 76 -1.23 3.35 -4.62
C HIS A 76 -0.24 2.96 -3.51
N LYS A 77 -0.04 3.83 -2.56
CA LYS A 77 0.79 3.54 -1.38
C LYS A 77 0.15 4.08 -0.10
N THR A 78 0.03 3.22 0.90
CA THR A 78 -0.34 3.64 2.25
C THR A 78 0.90 3.89 3.09
N ARG A 79 0.97 5.01 3.81
CA ARG A 79 2.12 5.37 4.66
C ARG A 79 1.72 5.99 5.99
N SER A 80 2.56 5.74 7.01
CA SER A 80 2.42 6.39 8.33
C SER A 80 3.40 7.57 8.53
N ALA A 81 4.33 7.81 7.59
CA ALA A 81 5.38 8.82 7.75
C ALA A 81 4.84 10.25 7.71
N ALA A 82 5.51 11.14 8.44
CA ALA A 82 5.05 12.52 8.66
C ALA A 82 5.27 13.44 7.44
N ASP A 83 6.38 13.28 6.70
CA ASP A 83 6.79 14.24 5.68
C ASP A 83 6.77 13.67 4.26
N ILE A 84 5.67 13.93 3.56
CA ILE A 84 5.48 13.62 2.15
C ILE A 84 4.63 14.70 1.46
N SER A 85 4.59 15.91 2.03
CA SER A 85 3.65 16.96 1.58
C SER A 85 4.16 17.77 0.40
N GLN A 86 5.46 17.70 0.08
CA GLN A 86 6.05 18.56 -0.94
C GLN A 86 6.62 17.76 -2.12
N PRO A 87 6.44 18.22 -3.37
CA PRO A 87 6.95 17.54 -4.56
C PRO A 87 8.48 17.36 -4.59
N TRP A 88 9.22 18.19 -3.86
CA TRP A 88 10.69 18.11 -3.74
C TRP A 88 11.17 17.25 -2.58
N ASP A 89 10.27 16.61 -1.84
CA ASP A 89 10.63 15.66 -0.80
C ASP A 89 11.51 14.54 -1.39
N PRO A 90 12.61 14.14 -0.74
CA PRO A 90 13.45 13.03 -1.17
C PRO A 90 12.69 11.73 -1.42
N TYR A 91 11.54 11.57 -0.79
CA TYR A 91 10.64 10.46 -1.04
C TYR A 91 10.16 10.41 -2.49
N TYR A 92 9.72 11.55 -3.06
CA TYR A 92 9.26 11.61 -4.45
C TYR A 92 10.42 11.63 -5.45
N GLN A 93 11.55 12.21 -5.08
CA GLN A 93 12.73 12.20 -5.95
C GLN A 93 13.24 10.78 -6.24
N LYS A 94 13.15 9.87 -5.25
CA LYS A 94 13.50 8.45 -5.44
C LYS A 94 12.67 7.77 -6.53
N LEU A 95 11.45 8.22 -6.79
CA LEU A 95 10.57 7.64 -7.81
C LEU A 95 11.15 7.77 -9.22
N SER A 96 12.06 8.72 -9.44
CA SER A 96 12.79 8.86 -10.71
C SER A 96 13.64 7.62 -11.04
N PHE A 97 14.04 6.86 -10.02
CA PHE A 97 14.84 5.63 -10.14
C PHE A 97 14.12 4.39 -9.62
N ASP A 98 12.82 4.50 -9.31
CA ASP A 98 12.07 3.37 -8.79
C ASP A 98 12.00 2.23 -9.80
N ALA A 99 12.51 1.05 -9.39
CA ALA A 99 12.63 -0.12 -10.24
C ALA A 99 11.26 -0.78 -10.52
N GLN A 100 10.31 -0.72 -9.59
CA GLN A 100 8.95 -1.24 -9.78
C GLN A 100 8.24 -0.47 -10.88
N ILE A 101 8.25 0.86 -10.78
CA ILE A 101 7.68 1.75 -11.80
C ILE A 101 8.34 1.52 -13.15
N SER A 102 9.68 1.42 -13.18
CA SER A 102 10.44 1.20 -14.42
C SER A 102 10.09 -0.15 -15.07
N ALA A 103 9.91 -1.19 -14.27
CA ALA A 103 9.53 -2.51 -14.76
C ALA A 103 8.11 -2.56 -15.31
N TYR A 104 7.17 -1.82 -14.72
CA TYR A 104 5.80 -1.71 -15.25
C TYR A 104 5.74 -0.91 -16.56
N HIS A 105 6.49 0.20 -16.65
CA HIS A 105 6.63 0.93 -17.91
C HIS A 105 7.25 0.06 -19.00
N LEU A 106 8.30 -0.71 -18.68
CA LEU A 106 8.91 -1.67 -19.60
C LEU A 106 7.90 -2.72 -20.06
N ALA A 107 7.13 -3.29 -19.13
CA ALA A 107 6.14 -4.32 -19.44
C ALA A 107 5.06 -3.78 -20.38
N GLN A 108 4.47 -2.63 -20.10
CA GLN A 108 3.44 -2.03 -20.96
C GLN A 108 4.00 -1.59 -22.32
N TYR A 109 5.25 -1.11 -22.35
CA TYR A 109 5.92 -0.82 -23.61
C TYR A 109 6.09 -2.09 -24.48
N ALA A 110 6.47 -3.22 -23.89
CA ALA A 110 6.61 -4.49 -24.59
C ALA A 110 5.27 -5.07 -25.05
N LEU A 111 4.19 -4.77 -24.33
CA LEU A 111 2.81 -5.14 -24.72
C LEU A 111 2.23 -4.24 -25.81
N GLY A 112 2.94 -3.19 -26.22
CA GLY A 112 2.52 -2.29 -27.32
C GLY A 112 1.61 -1.13 -26.90
N ASP A 113 1.34 -0.96 -25.61
CA ASP A 113 0.54 0.14 -25.05
C ASP A 113 1.33 0.87 -23.94
N PRO A 114 2.27 1.75 -24.32
CA PRO A 114 3.20 2.36 -23.38
C PRO A 114 2.52 3.31 -22.41
N ILE A 115 2.94 3.25 -21.14
CA ILE A 115 2.52 4.21 -20.11
C ILE A 115 3.14 5.58 -20.41
N GLU A 116 2.30 6.59 -20.58
CA GLU A 116 2.73 7.98 -20.79
C GLU A 116 3.26 8.58 -19.48
N ARG A 117 2.55 8.37 -18.37
CA ARG A 117 2.97 8.84 -17.04
C ARG A 117 2.44 7.96 -15.92
N THR A 118 3.08 8.08 -14.77
CA THR A 118 2.62 7.46 -13.53
C THR A 118 2.15 8.54 -12.55
N ILE A 119 0.98 8.31 -11.96
CA ILE A 119 0.50 9.02 -10.77
C ILE A 119 0.85 8.16 -9.56
N TYR A 120 1.69 8.69 -8.68
CA TYR A 120 2.01 8.04 -7.42
C TYR A 120 1.08 8.60 -6.35
N ASP A 121 0.13 7.78 -5.93
CA ASP A 121 -0.97 8.15 -5.06
C ASP A 121 -0.71 7.65 -3.64
N VAL A 122 -0.37 8.57 -2.74
CA VAL A 122 0.02 8.25 -1.37
C VAL A 122 -1.10 8.60 -0.41
N ILE A 123 -1.60 7.59 0.26
CA ILE A 123 -2.60 7.72 1.30
C ILE A 123 -1.90 7.64 2.66
N LYS A 124 -1.89 8.76 3.39
CA LYS A 124 -1.30 8.86 4.71
C LYS A 124 -2.26 8.29 5.75
N LYS A 125 -1.80 7.26 6.46
CA LYS A 125 -2.58 6.63 7.53
C LYS A 125 -2.85 7.61 8.66
N ILE A 126 -4.05 7.55 9.21
CA ILE A 126 -4.42 8.28 10.41
C ILE A 126 -3.70 7.62 11.60
N THR A 127 -2.85 8.36 12.28
CA THR A 127 -2.12 7.89 13.46
C THR A 127 -2.71 8.40 14.78
N THR A 128 -3.69 9.30 14.69
CA THR A 128 -4.40 9.85 15.85
C THR A 128 -5.07 8.73 16.63
N LYS A 129 -4.91 8.73 17.96
CA LYS A 129 -5.55 7.75 18.87
C LYS A 129 -6.87 8.29 19.39
N PRO A 130 -7.79 7.41 19.84
CA PRO A 130 -8.93 7.82 20.64
C PRO A 130 -8.48 8.66 21.85
N LYS A 131 -9.12 9.81 22.05
CA LYS A 131 -8.77 10.75 23.12
C LYS A 131 -9.44 10.35 24.42
N ALA A 132 -8.80 10.66 25.56
CA ALA A 132 -9.52 10.77 26.81
C ALA A 132 -10.40 12.02 26.76
N ILE A 133 -11.62 11.92 27.22
CA ILE A 133 -12.51 13.07 27.42
C ILE A 133 -12.02 13.76 28.69
N PRO A 134 -11.61 15.03 28.65
CA PRO A 134 -11.20 15.74 29.86
C PRO A 134 -12.34 15.73 30.88
N MET A 135 -12.01 15.38 32.14
CA MET A 135 -12.96 15.58 33.23
C MET A 135 -13.37 17.05 33.33
N GLY A 136 -14.64 17.25 33.56
CA GLY A 136 -15.24 18.54 33.64
C GLY A 136 -14.45 19.60 34.41
N THR A 137 -13.71 20.37 33.65
CA THR A 137 -13.82 21.77 33.89
C THR A 137 -15.28 22.08 33.62
N GLU A 138 -15.98 22.69 34.54
CA GLU A 138 -17.35 23.13 34.40
C GLU A 138 -17.61 23.49 32.94
N GLY A 139 -18.41 22.72 32.22
CA GLY A 139 -18.77 23.04 30.90
C GLY A 139 -18.23 22.21 29.75
N CYS A 140 -17.81 20.98 29.92
CA CYS A 140 -17.29 20.20 28.81
C CYS A 140 -18.18 19.04 28.37
N VAL A 141 -19.35 19.35 27.85
CA VAL A 141 -19.98 18.49 26.84
C VAL A 141 -20.88 19.39 25.98
N GLY A 142 -20.47 19.63 24.75
CA GLY A 142 -21.39 20.07 23.73
C GLY A 142 -22.50 19.03 23.52
N SER A 143 -23.61 19.43 22.96
CA SER A 143 -24.64 18.47 22.58
C SER A 143 -24.02 17.40 21.69
N ARG A 144 -24.61 16.20 21.65
CA ARG A 144 -24.16 15.12 20.75
C ARG A 144 -24.11 15.60 19.29
N SER A 145 -24.96 16.54 18.91
CA SER A 145 -24.96 17.20 17.60
C SER A 145 -23.75 18.08 17.38
N ASP A 146 -23.30 18.87 18.35
CA ASP A 146 -22.13 19.75 18.21
C ASP A 146 -20.84 18.96 18.10
N MET A 147 -20.73 17.82 18.79
CA MET A 147 -19.61 16.90 18.68
C MET A 147 -19.58 16.18 17.32
N MET A 148 -20.74 15.89 16.74
CA MET A 148 -20.87 15.27 15.41
C MET A 148 -20.62 16.28 14.28
N GLU A 149 -21.04 17.53 14.45
CA GLU A 149 -20.94 18.57 13.43
C GLU A 149 -19.49 19.09 13.28
N HIS A 150 -18.75 19.18 14.37
CA HIS A 150 -17.41 19.80 14.38
C HIS A 150 -16.27 18.84 14.61
N GLY A 151 -16.51 17.55 14.87
CA GLY A 151 -15.46 16.56 15.09
C GLY A 151 -14.52 16.85 16.26
N THR A 152 -14.83 17.85 17.07
CA THR A 152 -14.08 18.29 18.25
C THR A 152 -14.98 18.36 19.46
N TYR A 153 -14.37 18.21 20.67
CA TYR A 153 -15.09 18.44 21.89
C TYR A 153 -15.29 19.95 22.09
N TYR A 154 -16.53 20.37 22.17
CA TYR A 154 -16.88 21.75 22.47
C TYR A 154 -16.51 22.08 23.91
N LYS A 155 -15.81 23.18 24.12
CA LYS A 155 -15.57 23.78 25.44
C LYS A 155 -16.62 24.86 25.67
N GLY A 156 -17.77 24.49 26.16
CA GLY A 156 -18.87 25.40 26.46
C GLY A 156 -19.61 25.00 27.73
N PRO A 157 -20.61 25.79 28.19
CA PRO A 157 -21.38 25.46 29.39
C PRO A 157 -22.16 24.16 29.21
N VAL A 158 -22.06 23.27 30.21
CA VAL A 158 -22.68 21.93 30.21
C VAL A 158 -24.19 22.07 30.45
N SER A 159 -24.95 21.32 29.67
CA SER A 159 -26.30 20.95 30.08
C SER A 159 -26.19 20.01 31.31
N PRO A 160 -26.93 20.27 32.42
CA PRO A 160 -26.85 19.49 33.64
C PRO A 160 -27.28 18.02 33.49
N GLU A 161 -27.76 17.61 32.34
CA GLU A 161 -28.31 16.27 32.09
C GLU A 161 -27.28 15.23 31.61
N ILE A 162 -26.03 15.62 31.35
CA ILE A 162 -24.97 14.69 30.88
C ILE A 162 -23.85 14.67 31.92
N VAL A 163 -24.00 13.85 32.93
CA VAL A 163 -22.90 13.50 33.85
C VAL A 163 -22.14 12.35 33.23
N MET A 164 -20.95 12.63 32.70
CA MET A 164 -20.01 11.57 32.31
C MET A 164 -19.07 11.27 33.47
N GLU A 165 -19.10 10.02 33.92
CA GLU A 165 -18.11 9.54 34.91
C GLU A 165 -16.69 9.56 34.33
N PRO A 166 -15.72 10.02 35.10
CA PRO A 166 -14.31 10.05 34.66
C PRO A 166 -13.61 8.70 34.89
N PRO A 167 -12.59 8.39 34.07
CA PRO A 167 -12.14 9.05 32.85
C PRO A 167 -12.79 8.40 31.61
N ALA A 168 -13.75 9.06 31.02
CA ALA A 168 -14.35 8.58 29.79
C ALA A 168 -13.36 8.71 28.62
N ARG A 169 -13.28 7.66 27.81
CA ARG A 169 -12.62 7.74 26.49
C ARG A 169 -13.66 8.02 25.42
N GLU A 170 -13.22 8.58 24.29
CA GLU A 170 -14.06 8.63 23.09
C GLU A 170 -14.68 7.26 22.84
N THR A 171 -16.00 7.23 22.61
CA THR A 171 -16.63 6.03 22.06
C THR A 171 -16.10 5.76 20.65
N PRO A 172 -16.19 4.54 20.13
CA PRO A 172 -15.81 4.24 18.75
C PRO A 172 -16.47 5.19 17.73
N ASP A 173 -17.75 5.50 17.90
CA ASP A 173 -18.50 6.41 17.02
C ASP A 173 -17.99 7.85 17.06
N LEU A 174 -17.73 8.38 18.26
CA LEU A 174 -17.17 9.72 18.42
C LEU A 174 -15.78 9.83 17.79
N TYR A 175 -14.95 8.80 17.98
CA TYR A 175 -13.66 8.74 17.34
C TYR A 175 -13.78 8.69 15.82
N ALA A 176 -14.63 7.82 15.28
CA ALA A 176 -14.86 7.68 13.84
C ALA A 176 -15.34 9.00 13.22
N ASN A 177 -16.31 9.67 13.84
CA ASN A 177 -16.83 10.96 13.37
C ASN A 177 -15.76 12.04 13.38
N ARG A 178 -14.96 12.13 14.46
CA ARG A 178 -13.88 13.12 14.55
C ARG A 178 -12.83 12.93 13.49
N ILE A 179 -12.31 11.71 13.28
CA ILE A 179 -11.28 11.47 12.27
C ILE A 179 -11.82 11.65 10.85
N SER A 180 -13.08 11.29 10.59
CA SER A 180 -13.73 11.53 9.29
C SER A 180 -13.87 13.02 9.02
N TYR A 181 -14.26 13.81 10.04
CA TYR A 181 -14.29 15.27 9.94
C TYR A 181 -12.88 15.84 9.65
N ASP A 182 -11.84 15.39 10.36
CA ASP A 182 -10.46 15.85 10.15
C ASP A 182 -10.01 15.59 8.70
N VAL A 183 -10.34 14.43 8.12
CA VAL A 183 -10.02 14.11 6.72
C VAL A 183 -10.78 15.00 5.74
N ARG A 184 -12.06 15.27 6.01
CA ARG A 184 -12.91 16.13 5.17
C ARG A 184 -12.41 17.56 5.14
N ILE A 185 -12.03 18.12 6.28
CA ILE A 185 -11.63 19.54 6.39
C ILE A 185 -10.24 19.79 5.81
N ASP A 186 -9.32 18.84 6.00
CA ASP A 186 -7.97 18.97 5.47
C ASP A 186 -7.51 17.69 4.75
N PRO A 187 -8.08 17.41 3.56
CA PRO A 187 -7.74 16.22 2.79
C PRO A 187 -6.27 16.22 2.34
N ARG A 188 -5.65 17.38 2.17
CA ARG A 188 -4.25 17.51 1.76
C ARG A 188 -3.26 16.97 2.81
N LYS A 189 -3.69 16.79 4.03
CA LYS A 189 -2.91 16.13 5.08
C LYS A 189 -2.81 14.62 4.88
N TYR A 190 -3.76 14.04 4.15
CA TYR A 190 -3.91 12.59 4.04
C TYR A 190 -3.73 12.05 2.62
N PHE A 191 -3.98 12.84 1.60
CA PHE A 191 -3.92 12.43 0.20
C PHE A 191 -2.90 13.26 -0.56
N HIS A 192 -1.91 12.58 -1.15
CA HIS A 192 -0.81 13.22 -1.87
C HIS A 192 -0.61 12.53 -3.21
N GLN A 193 -0.83 13.25 -4.30
CA GLN A 193 -0.64 12.76 -5.65
C GLN A 193 0.57 13.41 -6.29
N TYR A 194 1.49 12.59 -6.78
CA TYR A 194 2.66 13.03 -7.52
C TYR A 194 2.61 12.45 -8.93
N SER A 195 2.43 13.30 -9.93
CA SER A 195 2.13 12.92 -11.32
C SER A 195 3.26 13.19 -12.32
N LEU A 196 4.45 13.59 -11.85
CA LEU A 196 5.59 13.94 -12.70
C LEU A 196 6.54 12.77 -12.95
N ILE A 197 6.04 11.55 -12.95
CA ILE A 197 6.85 10.35 -13.13
C ILE A 197 6.68 9.84 -14.56
N HIS A 198 7.77 9.91 -15.32
CA HIS A 198 7.86 9.39 -16.69
C HIS A 198 9.04 8.44 -16.79
N ARG A 199 9.07 7.63 -17.84
CA ARG A 199 10.21 6.78 -18.20
C ARG A 199 10.57 6.98 -19.67
N ASN A 200 11.84 7.25 -19.92
CA ASN A 200 12.35 7.27 -21.27
C ASN A 200 12.87 5.88 -21.70
N ARG A 201 13.13 5.73 -23.02
CA ARG A 201 13.59 4.45 -23.58
C ARG A 201 14.88 3.93 -22.94
N ARG A 202 15.79 4.83 -22.57
CA ARG A 202 17.07 4.46 -21.91
C ARG A 202 16.81 3.85 -20.53
N GLN A 203 15.97 4.49 -19.72
CA GLN A 203 15.62 3.98 -18.38
C GLN A 203 14.94 2.60 -18.46
N MET A 204 14.06 2.38 -19.45
CA MET A 204 13.44 1.08 -19.68
C MET A 204 14.46 0.03 -20.14
N ALA A 205 15.37 0.37 -21.04
CA ALA A 205 16.42 -0.52 -21.49
C ALA A 205 17.40 -0.89 -20.35
N ASP A 206 17.76 0.09 -19.51
CA ASP A 206 18.60 -0.14 -18.32
C ASP A 206 17.86 -1.05 -17.31
N CYS A 207 16.55 -0.88 -17.12
CA CYS A 207 15.72 -1.75 -16.28
C CYS A 207 15.69 -3.19 -16.81
N ALA A 208 15.46 -3.38 -18.13
CA ALA A 208 15.47 -4.70 -18.76
C ALA A 208 16.82 -5.40 -18.52
N LYS A 209 17.93 -4.69 -18.79
CA LYS A 209 19.29 -5.20 -18.58
C LYS A 209 19.54 -5.58 -17.12
N GLN A 210 19.11 -4.76 -16.17
CA GLN A 210 19.25 -5.05 -14.74
C GLN A 210 18.46 -6.30 -14.33
N LEU A 211 17.21 -6.42 -14.79
CA LEU A 211 16.41 -7.62 -14.53
C LEU A 211 17.04 -8.88 -15.11
N THR A 212 17.52 -8.82 -16.34
CA THR A 212 18.26 -9.93 -16.98
C THR A 212 19.49 -10.34 -16.15
N GLN A 213 20.32 -9.40 -15.74
CA GLN A 213 21.51 -9.67 -14.92
C GLN A 213 21.16 -10.28 -13.54
N ILE A 214 20.03 -9.85 -12.94
CA ILE A 214 19.54 -10.45 -11.70
C ILE A 214 19.13 -11.90 -11.94
N CYS A 215 18.40 -12.19 -13.02
CA CYS A 215 17.97 -13.53 -13.39
C CYS A 215 19.17 -14.47 -13.64
N GLU A 216 20.14 -14.03 -14.41
CA GLU A 216 21.40 -14.76 -14.64
C GLU A 216 22.16 -15.02 -13.33
N SER A 217 22.16 -14.03 -12.42
CA SER A 217 22.78 -14.19 -11.10
C SER A 217 22.03 -15.17 -10.20
N ILE A 218 20.69 -15.26 -10.33
CA ILE A 218 19.87 -16.27 -9.64
C ILE A 218 20.20 -17.66 -10.21
N ASP A 219 20.24 -17.81 -11.53
CA ASP A 219 20.59 -19.08 -12.19
C ASP A 219 21.99 -19.54 -11.77
N ARG A 220 22.95 -18.63 -11.74
CA ARG A 220 24.30 -18.93 -11.28
C ARG A 220 24.32 -19.36 -9.81
N ALA A 221 23.61 -18.63 -8.94
CA ALA A 221 23.52 -19.00 -7.53
C ALA A 221 22.86 -20.37 -7.32
N GLN A 222 21.89 -20.72 -8.16
CA GLN A 222 21.22 -22.03 -8.16
C GLN A 222 22.18 -23.14 -8.60
N LEU A 223 22.93 -22.92 -9.69
CA LEU A 223 23.89 -23.88 -10.22
C LEU A 223 25.03 -24.15 -9.23
N ASP A 224 25.62 -23.08 -8.69
CA ASP A 224 26.75 -23.14 -7.77
C ASP A 224 26.32 -23.48 -6.33
N ARG A 225 25.01 -23.54 -6.04
CA ARG A 225 24.42 -23.64 -4.69
C ARG A 225 24.96 -22.55 -3.73
N ALA A 226 25.26 -21.38 -4.27
CA ALA A 226 25.93 -20.27 -3.59
C ALA A 226 24.95 -19.22 -3.08
N TRP A 227 24.31 -19.52 -1.96
CA TRP A 227 23.32 -18.65 -1.31
C TRP A 227 23.93 -17.97 -0.08
N TYR A 228 24.86 -17.03 -0.28
CA TYR A 228 25.52 -16.36 0.83
C TYR A 228 24.65 -15.31 1.51
N GLN A 229 24.99 -15.04 2.77
CA GLN A 229 24.34 -14.04 3.59
C GLN A 229 24.86 -12.64 3.27
N ASN A 230 23.97 -11.64 3.30
CA ASN A 230 24.37 -10.24 3.37
C ASN A 230 24.10 -9.75 4.81
N THR A 231 25.14 -9.77 5.65
CA THR A 231 25.02 -9.47 7.07
C THR A 231 24.60 -8.03 7.35
N SER A 232 24.87 -7.10 6.42
CA SER A 232 24.40 -5.70 6.54
C SER A 232 22.87 -5.56 6.55
N ASN A 233 22.15 -6.57 6.01
CA ASN A 233 20.69 -6.58 5.96
C ASN A 233 20.04 -7.45 7.05
N CYS A 234 20.84 -8.02 7.99
CA CYS A 234 20.30 -8.80 9.10
C CYS A 234 19.51 -7.95 10.11
N PHE A 235 19.85 -6.67 10.21
CA PHE A 235 19.16 -5.68 11.04
C PHE A 235 18.87 -4.45 10.18
N SER A 236 17.65 -4.32 9.69
CA SER A 236 17.22 -3.19 8.88
C SER A 236 16.06 -2.47 9.57
N TYR A 237 16.10 -1.15 9.60
CA TYR A 237 15.05 -0.32 10.20
C TYR A 237 14.71 -0.69 11.65
N GLY A 238 15.73 -1.07 12.45
CA GLY A 238 15.55 -1.46 13.84
C GLY A 238 14.91 -2.84 14.06
N SER A 239 14.72 -3.61 13.00
CA SER A 239 14.11 -4.94 13.05
C SER A 239 15.08 -6.03 12.62
N LYS A 240 15.05 -7.17 13.33
CA LYS A 240 15.76 -8.39 12.97
C LYS A 240 15.17 -9.00 11.70
N CYS A 241 16.02 -9.48 10.77
CA CYS A 241 15.57 -10.21 9.59
C CYS A 241 14.71 -11.41 9.99
N GLU A 242 13.62 -11.65 9.30
CA GLU A 242 12.68 -12.74 9.58
C GLU A 242 13.32 -14.15 9.52
N TYR A 243 14.40 -14.34 8.74
CA TYR A 243 15.13 -15.60 8.61
C TYR A 243 16.42 -15.66 9.44
N PHE A 244 16.61 -14.74 10.38
CA PHE A 244 17.83 -14.63 11.16
C PHE A 244 18.15 -15.91 11.94
N ASP A 245 17.15 -16.50 12.58
CA ASP A 245 17.29 -17.70 13.42
C ASP A 245 17.61 -18.95 12.57
N LEU A 246 17.05 -19.06 11.36
CA LEU A 246 17.43 -20.09 10.37
C LEU A 246 18.90 -19.91 9.89
N CYS A 247 19.32 -18.68 9.69
CA CYS A 247 20.69 -18.39 9.26
C CYS A 247 21.75 -18.73 10.33
N LEU A 248 21.38 -18.69 11.60
CA LEU A 248 22.23 -19.04 12.74
C LEU A 248 22.12 -20.51 13.18
N GLY A 249 21.20 -21.30 12.58
CA GLY A 249 20.93 -22.65 13.03
C GLY A 249 20.24 -22.74 14.41
N ILE A 250 19.59 -21.65 14.84
CA ILE A 250 18.80 -21.63 16.09
C ILE A 250 17.42 -22.27 15.88
N SER A 251 16.95 -22.30 14.64
CA SER A 251 15.67 -22.84 14.24
C SER A 251 15.86 -23.67 12.98
N GLU A 252 15.14 -24.78 12.88
CA GLU A 252 15.15 -25.65 11.71
C GLU A 252 13.96 -25.27 10.77
N PRO A 253 14.13 -25.48 9.44
CA PRO A 253 13.05 -25.20 8.48
C PRO A 253 11.76 -25.99 8.71
N GLU A 254 11.86 -27.15 9.36
CA GLU A 254 10.78 -28.09 9.65
C GLU A 254 10.00 -27.73 10.93
N ASP A 255 10.40 -26.70 11.66
CA ASP A 255 9.71 -26.19 12.85
C ASP A 255 8.40 -25.51 12.46
N GLU A 256 7.30 -26.26 12.41
CA GLU A 256 5.97 -25.80 12.00
C GLU A 256 5.36 -24.74 12.95
N GLU A 257 5.86 -24.60 14.18
CA GLU A 257 5.46 -23.52 15.07
C GLU A 257 6.01 -22.16 14.63
N LYS A 258 7.16 -22.18 13.94
CA LYS A 258 7.85 -20.95 13.47
C LYS A 258 7.72 -20.72 11.98
N TRP A 259 7.62 -21.79 11.19
CA TRP A 259 7.68 -21.73 9.73
C TRP A 259 6.51 -22.44 9.08
N ARG A 260 6.05 -21.91 7.98
CA ARG A 260 5.04 -22.52 7.13
C ARG A 260 5.46 -22.44 5.67
N GLU A 261 4.87 -23.31 4.84
CA GLU A 261 5.05 -23.18 3.41
C GLU A 261 4.46 -21.89 2.89
N ARG A 262 5.26 -21.15 2.14
CA ARG A 262 4.84 -19.91 1.49
C ARG A 262 3.98 -20.22 0.27
N LYS A 263 2.75 -19.78 0.28
CA LYS A 263 1.86 -19.86 -0.89
C LYS A 263 2.42 -18.97 -2.01
N GLY A 264 2.60 -19.56 -3.19
CA GLY A 264 3.02 -18.83 -4.39
C GLY A 264 1.91 -17.87 -4.86
N SER A 265 2.27 -16.76 -5.51
CA SER A 265 1.28 -15.99 -6.27
C SER A 265 0.90 -16.75 -7.53
N SER A 266 -0.34 -16.63 -7.97
CA SER A 266 -0.87 -17.24 -9.20
C SER A 266 -0.08 -16.86 -10.47
N LEU A 267 0.62 -15.74 -10.44
CA LEU A 267 1.47 -15.24 -11.53
C LEU A 267 2.89 -15.85 -11.54
N SER A 268 3.24 -16.69 -10.53
CA SER A 268 4.60 -17.20 -10.38
C SER A 268 4.80 -18.54 -11.11
N GLY A 269 5.24 -18.49 -12.36
CA GLY A 269 5.87 -19.65 -13.03
C GLY A 269 7.24 -19.99 -12.40
N SER A 270 7.83 -21.13 -12.75
CA SER A 270 9.13 -21.59 -12.25
C SER A 270 10.27 -20.61 -12.57
N ARG A 271 10.21 -19.94 -13.71
CA ARG A 271 11.20 -18.93 -14.19
C ARG A 271 10.54 -17.55 -14.31
N SER A 272 9.92 -17.11 -13.23
CA SER A 272 9.32 -15.77 -13.16
C SER A 272 10.05 -14.89 -12.16
N ILE A 273 10.23 -13.61 -12.52
CA ILE A 273 10.81 -12.59 -11.67
C ILE A 273 9.80 -11.46 -11.46
N SER A 274 9.54 -11.08 -10.22
CA SER A 274 8.80 -9.87 -9.89
C SER A 274 9.74 -8.85 -9.25
N HIS A 275 9.32 -7.61 -9.14
CA HIS A 275 10.07 -6.58 -8.41
C HIS A 275 10.45 -7.06 -7.00
N SER A 276 9.49 -7.65 -6.26
CA SER A 276 9.75 -8.16 -4.91
C SER A 276 10.77 -9.31 -4.86
N LYS A 277 10.75 -10.22 -5.85
CA LYS A 277 11.77 -11.28 -5.97
C LYS A 277 13.14 -10.69 -6.26
N ALA A 278 13.23 -9.77 -7.23
CA ALA A 278 14.48 -9.10 -7.60
C ALA A 278 15.09 -8.36 -6.41
N THR A 279 14.31 -7.53 -5.74
CA THR A 279 14.75 -6.77 -4.56
C THR A 279 15.18 -7.69 -3.41
N CYS A 280 14.46 -8.79 -3.17
CA CYS A 280 14.85 -9.77 -2.17
C CYS A 280 16.21 -10.41 -2.47
N PHE A 281 16.45 -10.82 -3.72
CA PHE A 281 17.73 -11.41 -4.13
C PHE A 281 18.88 -10.41 -3.99
N GLN A 282 18.68 -9.17 -4.43
CA GLN A 282 19.68 -8.11 -4.32
C GLN A 282 19.98 -7.76 -2.85
N SER A 283 18.95 -7.78 -1.98
CA SER A 283 19.14 -7.48 -0.56
C SER A 283 19.92 -8.57 0.17
N CYS A 284 19.58 -9.84 -0.06
CA CYS A 284 20.27 -10.98 0.55
C CYS A 284 19.93 -12.28 -0.18
N ARG A 285 20.93 -12.92 -0.79
CA ARG A 285 20.73 -14.20 -1.51
C ARG A 285 20.25 -15.32 -0.59
N ARG A 286 20.70 -15.37 0.68
CA ARG A 286 20.22 -16.35 1.67
C ARG A 286 18.74 -16.13 2.02
N LYS A 287 18.29 -14.87 2.14
CA LYS A 287 16.87 -14.54 2.33
C LYS A 287 16.05 -15.00 1.12
N TYR A 288 16.51 -14.74 -0.09
CA TYR A 288 15.88 -15.23 -1.32
C TYR A 288 15.76 -16.75 -1.35
N TYR A 289 16.83 -17.47 -0.96
CA TYR A 289 16.85 -18.93 -0.88
C TYR A 289 15.75 -19.46 0.02
N TRP A 290 15.64 -18.96 1.25
CA TRP A 290 14.58 -19.40 2.16
C TRP A 290 13.20 -19.06 1.60
N ARG A 291 13.00 -17.84 1.15
CA ARG A 291 11.70 -17.32 0.76
C ARG A 291 11.16 -17.88 -0.56
N TYR A 292 12.01 -18.04 -1.58
CA TYR A 292 11.58 -18.37 -2.94
C TYR A 292 12.08 -19.70 -3.46
N VAL A 293 13.20 -20.22 -2.97
CA VAL A 293 13.70 -21.56 -3.36
C VAL A 293 13.13 -22.62 -2.42
N LYS A 294 13.26 -22.42 -1.12
CA LYS A 294 12.68 -23.30 -0.09
C LYS A 294 11.21 -23.05 0.18
N LYS A 295 10.69 -21.89 -0.26
CA LYS A 295 9.29 -21.47 -0.09
C LYS A 295 8.84 -21.48 1.37
N ILE A 296 9.65 -20.96 2.26
CA ILE A 296 9.38 -20.88 3.69
C ILE A 296 9.05 -19.44 4.07
N GLU A 297 8.06 -19.26 4.90
CA GLU A 297 7.76 -17.95 5.52
C GLU A 297 7.44 -18.13 7.03
N PRO A 298 7.71 -17.11 7.86
CA PRO A 298 7.44 -17.22 9.28
C PRO A 298 5.94 -17.29 9.59
N VAL A 299 5.59 -18.12 10.58
CA VAL A 299 4.25 -18.17 11.19
C VAL A 299 4.11 -16.95 12.11
N LYS A 300 3.98 -15.77 11.52
CA LYS A 300 3.69 -14.55 12.28
C LYS A 300 2.39 -13.95 11.77
N PRO A 301 1.58 -13.37 12.65
CA PRO A 301 0.52 -12.50 12.17
C PRO A 301 1.18 -11.35 11.36
N ASP A 302 0.58 -11.03 10.24
CA ASP A 302 0.97 -9.85 9.49
C ASP A 302 1.01 -8.64 10.42
N SER A 303 2.01 -7.77 10.26
CA SER A 303 2.00 -6.54 11.05
C SER A 303 0.71 -5.77 10.75
N ALA A 304 0.08 -5.21 11.78
CA ALA A 304 -1.16 -4.43 11.62
C ALA A 304 -1.02 -3.35 10.52
N ALA A 305 0.19 -2.85 10.32
CA ALA A 305 0.48 -1.87 9.27
C ALA A 305 0.41 -2.46 7.85
N LEU A 306 0.92 -3.69 7.65
CA LEU A 306 0.84 -4.39 6.35
C LEU A 306 -0.60 -4.83 6.09
N HIS A 307 -1.27 -5.36 7.09
CA HIS A 307 -2.67 -5.79 6.99
C HIS A 307 -3.59 -4.61 6.63
N PHE A 308 -3.42 -3.44 7.28
CA PHE A 308 -4.12 -2.22 6.88
C PHE A 308 -3.87 -1.88 5.40
N GLY A 309 -2.61 -1.95 4.96
CA GLY A 309 -2.27 -1.70 3.56
C GLY A 309 -3.01 -2.61 2.59
N SER A 310 -3.01 -3.93 2.86
CA SER A 310 -3.67 -4.92 2.01
C SER A 310 -5.18 -4.70 1.93
N VAL A 311 -5.86 -4.50 3.06
CA VAL A 311 -7.31 -4.23 3.11
C VAL A 311 -7.66 -2.93 2.39
N PHE A 312 -6.84 -1.89 2.56
CA PHE A 312 -7.07 -0.62 1.90
C PHE A 312 -6.87 -0.70 0.38
N HIS A 313 -5.87 -1.44 -0.10
CA HIS A 313 -5.69 -1.72 -1.53
C HIS A 313 -6.87 -2.50 -2.12
N GLU A 314 -7.38 -3.51 -1.44
CA GLU A 314 -8.57 -4.27 -1.85
C GLU A 314 -9.82 -3.37 -1.95
N ALA A 315 -9.98 -2.44 -0.99
CA ALA A 315 -11.05 -1.45 -1.05
C ALA A 315 -10.89 -0.49 -2.26
N LEU A 316 -9.66 -0.06 -2.57
CA LEU A 316 -9.40 0.76 -3.76
C LEU A 316 -9.63 -0.02 -5.07
N GLU A 317 -9.22 -1.28 -5.13
CA GLU A 317 -9.53 -2.17 -6.26
C GLU A 317 -11.03 -2.21 -6.53
N THR A 318 -11.83 -2.47 -5.49
CA THR A 318 -13.30 -2.50 -5.57
C THR A 318 -13.87 -1.16 -6.02
N TYR A 319 -13.36 -0.05 -5.48
CA TYR A 319 -13.78 1.28 -5.88
C TYR A 319 -13.54 1.54 -7.38
N TRP A 320 -12.34 1.24 -7.86
CA TRP A 320 -11.97 1.50 -9.26
C TRP A 320 -12.59 0.51 -10.25
N ALA A 321 -12.79 -0.76 -9.85
CA ALA A 321 -13.47 -1.75 -10.66
C ALA A 321 -14.93 -1.35 -10.93
N ASN A 322 -15.62 -0.80 -9.91
CA ASN A 322 -16.99 -0.32 -10.05
C ASN A 322 -17.08 0.91 -10.97
N ARG A 323 -16.07 1.77 -11.00
CA ARG A 323 -16.00 2.90 -11.94
C ARG A 323 -15.79 2.48 -13.39
N LYS A 324 -15.17 1.34 -13.64
CA LYS A 324 -15.04 0.78 -15.00
C LYS A 324 -16.37 0.31 -15.58
N GLY A 325 -17.28 -0.20 -14.72
CA GLY A 325 -18.58 -0.77 -15.12
C GLY A 325 -19.76 0.19 -15.04
N GLY A 326 -19.57 1.37 -14.47
CA GLY A 326 -20.65 2.29 -14.15
C GLY A 326 -20.86 3.35 -15.21
N ASP A 327 -22.01 3.29 -15.83
CA ASP A 327 -22.76 4.44 -16.32
C ASP A 327 -22.79 5.51 -15.20
N ASP A 328 -22.25 6.70 -15.48
CA ASP A 328 -22.33 7.83 -14.55
C ASP A 328 -23.79 8.21 -14.33
N GLY A 329 -24.42 7.57 -13.34
CA GLY A 329 -25.76 7.92 -12.84
C GLY A 329 -25.80 9.29 -12.15
N ALA A 330 -25.07 10.26 -12.65
CA ALA A 330 -25.24 11.66 -12.35
C ALA A 330 -26.14 12.26 -13.44
N SER A 331 -27.45 11.99 -13.30
CA SER A 331 -28.47 12.85 -13.92
C SER A 331 -28.17 14.29 -13.52
N LYS A 332 -27.81 15.06 -14.52
CA LYS A 332 -27.88 16.52 -14.43
C LYS A 332 -29.35 16.88 -14.23
N GLU A 333 -29.73 17.30 -13.04
CA GLU A 333 -30.82 18.20 -12.75
C GLU A 333 -30.29 19.38 -11.96
#